data_ebe67fe88e97842011662c9eba8a7c18
#
_entry.id   ebe67fe88e97842011662c9eba8a7c18
#
_cell.length_a   1.000
_cell.length_b   1.000
_cell.length_c   1.000
_cell.angle_alpha   90.00
_cell.angle_beta   90.00
_cell.angle_gamma   90.00
#
_symmetry.space_group_name_H-M   'P 1'
#
loop_
_entity.id
_entity.type
_entity.pdbx_description
1 polymer ?
#
loop_
_entity_poly.entity_id
_entity_poly.type
_entity_poly.pdbx_seq_one_letter_code
_entity_poly.pdbx_strand_id
1 'polypeptide(L)'
;TDDFDLNQIHNHVDLEYQVTGPDDGISKLGQMFYEIEDETYFELYHKFLKQIRDEVLKCDFYFQETPTIRFWFKGQKTISKYHTDMDLGHPPQEINLWWGFTNNEQTGFVVGNNLKDCEGWYSSYDFDRSKFYQDAESQSKEFNSIGEGITSEAESNRIIMFDSRMIHSAIDRSTDDTTRVSMDVRLNPVDEFKDGYTGLGRMKAEFKPGGKFGYHSKSIDQIWSER
;
A
#
# COMPACT_ATOMS: atom_id res chain seq x y z
N THR A 1 -24.98 -18.99 -3.54
CA THR A 1 -23.58 -18.75 -3.21
C THR A 1 -23.54 -18.41 -1.75
N ASP A 2 -22.95 -19.30 -0.96
CA ASP A 2 -22.70 -19.02 0.46
C ASP A 2 -21.85 -17.76 0.53
N ASP A 3 -22.31 -16.76 1.30
CA ASP A 3 -21.57 -15.52 1.50
C ASP A 3 -20.26 -15.86 2.21
N PHE A 4 -19.16 -15.87 1.47
CA PHE A 4 -17.84 -16.13 2.01
C PHE A 4 -17.38 -14.92 2.85
N ASP A 5 -17.23 -15.14 4.16
CA ASP A 5 -16.78 -14.08 5.07
C ASP A 5 -15.24 -13.95 5.05
N LEU A 6 -14.74 -12.90 4.41
CA LEU A 6 -13.31 -12.59 4.37
C LEU A 6 -12.69 -12.41 5.76
N ASN A 7 -13.46 -11.99 6.77
CA ASN A 7 -12.96 -11.89 8.15
C ASN A 7 -12.54 -13.24 8.72
N GLN A 8 -13.11 -14.31 8.18
CA GLN A 8 -12.90 -15.70 8.64
C GLN A 8 -12.05 -16.51 7.65
N ILE A 9 -11.38 -15.87 6.70
CA ILE A 9 -10.58 -16.57 5.67
C ILE A 9 -9.48 -17.48 6.27
N HIS A 10 -8.98 -17.15 7.46
CA HIS A 10 -7.99 -17.96 8.17
C HIS A 10 -8.47 -19.38 8.48
N ASN A 11 -9.78 -19.63 8.49
CA ASN A 11 -10.36 -20.96 8.68
C ASN A 11 -10.41 -21.78 7.38
N HIS A 12 -10.14 -21.17 6.23
CA HIS A 12 -10.26 -21.76 4.90
C HIS A 12 -8.94 -21.82 4.14
N VAL A 13 -7.86 -21.32 4.75
CA VAL A 13 -6.52 -21.27 4.14
C VAL A 13 -5.56 -22.07 5.00
N ASP A 14 -4.81 -22.97 4.41
CA ASP A 14 -3.80 -23.75 5.11
C ASP A 14 -2.74 -22.87 5.77
N LEU A 15 -2.26 -23.26 6.94
CA LEU A 15 -1.33 -22.47 7.75
C LEU A 15 -0.05 -22.08 6.99
N GLU A 16 0.40 -22.91 6.05
CA GLU A 16 1.59 -22.59 5.26
C GLU A 16 1.43 -21.35 4.37
N TYR A 17 0.19 -21.02 3.94
CA TYR A 17 -0.11 -19.82 3.15
C TYR A 17 -0.35 -18.59 4.01
N GLN A 18 -0.57 -18.78 5.30
CA GLN A 18 -0.77 -17.70 6.25
C GLN A 18 0.56 -17.07 6.72
N VAL A 19 1.69 -17.73 6.48
CA VAL A 19 3.00 -17.23 6.91
C VAL A 19 3.35 -15.95 6.18
N THR A 20 3.71 -14.92 6.95
CA THR A 20 4.15 -13.60 6.43
C THR A 20 5.66 -13.60 6.21
N GLY A 21 6.09 -13.09 5.06
CA GLY A 21 7.51 -12.89 4.76
C GLY A 21 8.16 -11.84 5.70
N PRO A 22 9.44 -11.97 6.00
CA PRO A 22 10.13 -11.10 6.95
C PRO A 22 10.36 -9.68 6.41
N ASP A 23 10.39 -9.49 5.09
CA ASP A 23 10.89 -8.26 4.47
C ASP A 23 9.77 -7.29 4.02
N ASP A 24 8.58 -7.79 3.70
CA ASP A 24 7.54 -7.00 3.03
C ASP A 24 6.17 -7.04 3.73
N GLY A 25 6.03 -7.86 4.78
CA GLY A 25 4.78 -8.00 5.49
C GLY A 25 3.65 -8.61 4.64
N ILE A 26 3.97 -9.28 3.54
CA ILE A 26 3.01 -9.95 2.67
C ILE A 26 3.01 -11.44 2.98
N SER A 27 1.83 -12.02 3.23
CA SER A 27 1.69 -13.45 3.44
C SER A 27 1.96 -14.24 2.16
N LYS A 28 2.26 -15.53 2.27
CA LYS A 28 2.42 -16.41 1.10
C LYS A 28 1.17 -16.38 0.21
N LEU A 29 -0.02 -16.34 0.79
CA LEU A 29 -1.26 -16.16 0.02
C LEU A 29 -1.26 -14.81 -0.75
N GLY A 30 -0.86 -13.71 -0.12
CA GLY A 30 -0.76 -12.42 -0.78
C GLY A 30 0.28 -12.41 -1.91
N GLN A 31 1.39 -13.13 -1.75
CA GLN A 31 2.41 -13.25 -2.81
C GLN A 31 1.87 -13.96 -4.07
N MET A 32 0.94 -14.90 -3.92
CA MET A 32 0.33 -15.59 -5.06
C MET A 32 -0.46 -14.66 -5.97
N PHE A 33 -0.96 -13.53 -5.45
CA PHE A 33 -1.66 -12.53 -6.28
C PHE A 33 -0.75 -11.84 -7.29
N TYR A 34 0.56 -11.80 -7.07
CA TYR A 34 1.51 -11.29 -8.07
C TYR A 34 1.75 -12.25 -9.24
N GLU A 35 1.32 -13.51 -9.11
CA GLU A 35 1.45 -14.55 -10.13
C GLU A 35 0.10 -14.85 -10.81
N ILE A 36 -0.93 -14.06 -10.50
CA ILE A 36 -2.27 -14.27 -11.06
C ILE A 36 -2.31 -13.88 -12.54
N GLU A 37 -2.84 -14.75 -13.38
CA GLU A 37 -3.00 -14.53 -14.83
C GLU A 37 -4.48 -14.54 -15.25
N ASP A 38 -5.40 -14.27 -14.33
CA ASP A 38 -6.84 -14.28 -14.57
C ASP A 38 -7.31 -13.00 -15.27
N GLU A 39 -7.80 -13.14 -16.50
CA GLU A 39 -8.28 -12.00 -17.32
C GLU A 39 -9.44 -11.27 -16.64
N THR A 40 -10.35 -11.99 -15.98
CA THR A 40 -11.50 -11.38 -15.29
C THR A 40 -11.05 -10.51 -14.13
N TYR A 41 -10.03 -10.96 -13.40
CA TYR A 41 -9.42 -10.18 -12.33
C TYR A 41 -8.87 -8.85 -12.85
N PHE A 42 -8.06 -8.89 -13.92
CA PHE A 42 -7.50 -7.67 -14.52
C PHE A 42 -8.55 -6.78 -15.17
N GLU A 43 -9.61 -7.35 -15.74
CA GLU A 43 -10.73 -6.56 -16.23
C GLU A 43 -11.43 -5.77 -15.10
N LEU A 44 -11.68 -6.40 -13.96
CA LEU A 44 -12.28 -5.75 -12.80
C LEU A 44 -11.35 -4.68 -12.23
N TYR A 45 -10.07 -4.98 -12.12
CA TYR A 45 -9.06 -4.03 -11.66
C TYR A 45 -8.98 -2.81 -12.58
N HIS A 46 -8.90 -2.99 -13.89
CA HIS A 46 -8.88 -1.89 -14.84
C HIS A 46 -10.19 -1.08 -14.83
N LYS A 47 -11.35 -1.71 -14.65
CA LYS A 47 -12.62 -0.99 -14.47
C LYS A 47 -12.61 -0.12 -13.22
N PHE A 48 -12.12 -0.64 -12.11
CA PHE A 48 -11.93 0.11 -10.89
C PHE A 48 -11.02 1.33 -11.11
N LEU A 49 -9.86 1.14 -11.72
CA LEU A 49 -8.93 2.23 -12.03
C LEU A 49 -9.54 3.27 -12.97
N LYS A 50 -10.34 2.83 -13.94
CA LYS A 50 -11.05 3.75 -14.85
C LYS A 50 -12.04 4.62 -14.09
N GLN A 51 -12.77 4.08 -13.11
CA GLN A 51 -13.64 4.89 -12.26
C GLN A 51 -12.84 5.92 -11.43
N ILE A 52 -11.71 5.52 -10.85
CA ILE A 52 -10.82 6.46 -10.15
C ILE A 52 -10.37 7.58 -11.09
N ARG A 53 -9.98 7.24 -12.32
CA ARG A 53 -9.62 8.23 -13.35
C ARG A 53 -10.77 9.19 -13.66
N ASP A 54 -11.96 8.66 -13.91
CA ASP A 54 -13.09 9.44 -14.42
C ASP A 54 -13.82 10.24 -13.35
N GLU A 55 -13.90 9.70 -12.13
CA GLU A 55 -14.72 10.27 -11.08
C GLU A 55 -13.91 11.05 -10.04
N VAL A 56 -12.67 10.65 -9.81
CA VAL A 56 -11.86 11.19 -8.70
C VAL A 56 -10.70 12.05 -9.20
N LEU A 57 -9.70 11.46 -9.87
CA LEU A 57 -8.47 12.16 -10.25
C LEU A 57 -8.65 13.10 -11.45
N LYS A 58 -9.51 12.76 -12.39
CA LYS A 58 -9.77 13.54 -13.62
C LYS A 58 -8.54 13.72 -14.52
N CYS A 59 -7.53 12.89 -14.34
CA CYS A 59 -6.31 12.89 -15.16
C CYS A 59 -5.89 11.47 -15.47
N ASP A 60 -5.10 11.29 -16.52
CA ASP A 60 -4.49 10.00 -16.88
C ASP A 60 -3.34 9.68 -15.93
N PHE A 61 -3.10 8.40 -15.67
CA PHE A 61 -2.04 7.93 -14.79
C PHE A 61 -1.49 6.55 -15.19
N TYR A 62 -0.23 6.33 -14.88
CA TYR A 62 0.34 5.00 -14.74
C TYR A 62 -0.08 4.40 -13.40
N PHE A 63 -0.19 3.10 -13.32
CA PHE A 63 -0.67 2.41 -12.12
C PHE A 63 0.15 1.14 -11.86
N GLN A 64 0.16 0.70 -10.62
CA GLN A 64 0.80 -0.56 -10.24
C GLN A 64 0.16 -1.70 -11.03
N GLU A 65 0.97 -2.50 -11.73
CA GLU A 65 0.50 -3.53 -12.67
C GLU A 65 -0.38 -4.57 -11.97
N THR A 66 0.08 -5.07 -10.83
CA THR A 66 -0.70 -5.95 -9.95
C THR A 66 -0.84 -5.28 -8.60
N PRO A 67 -2.07 -5.04 -8.10
CA PRO A 67 -2.25 -4.45 -6.78
C PRO A 67 -1.69 -5.38 -5.69
N THR A 68 -1.21 -4.79 -4.60
CA THR A 68 -0.76 -5.55 -3.45
C THR A 68 -1.96 -5.95 -2.61
N ILE A 69 -2.24 -7.25 -2.52
CA ILE A 69 -3.27 -7.78 -1.62
C ILE A 69 -2.60 -8.27 -0.33
N ARG A 70 -3.01 -7.71 0.79
CA ARG A 70 -2.46 -8.04 2.11
C ARG A 70 -3.48 -8.80 2.94
N PHE A 71 -3.04 -9.92 3.48
CA PHE A 71 -3.78 -10.73 4.44
C PHE A 71 -3.03 -10.69 5.76
N TRP A 72 -3.59 -10.00 6.73
CA TRP A 72 -3.14 -10.05 8.12
C TRP A 72 -4.02 -11.06 8.85
N PHE A 73 -3.56 -12.31 8.87
CA PHE A 73 -4.31 -13.39 9.47
C PHE A 73 -4.44 -13.23 10.99
N LYS A 74 -5.53 -13.77 11.54
CA LYS A 74 -5.79 -13.82 12.97
C LYS A 74 -4.52 -14.21 13.75
N GLY A 75 -4.21 -13.45 14.80
CA GLY A 75 -3.07 -13.70 15.67
C GLY A 75 -1.70 -13.22 15.14
N GLN A 76 -1.63 -12.71 13.91
CA GLN A 76 -0.38 -12.19 13.36
C GLN A 76 -0.13 -10.76 13.81
N LYS A 77 1.11 -10.50 14.25
CA LYS A 77 1.57 -9.15 14.54
C LYS A 77 1.91 -8.43 13.24
N THR A 78 1.46 -7.20 13.12
CA THR A 78 1.93 -6.33 12.05
C THR A 78 3.37 -5.91 12.34
N ILE A 79 4.19 -5.91 11.30
CA ILE A 79 5.59 -5.46 11.38
C ILE A 79 5.77 -4.08 10.75
N SER A 80 4.70 -3.48 10.24
CA SER A 80 4.76 -2.17 9.63
C SER A 80 5.10 -1.12 10.68
N LYS A 81 6.03 -0.25 10.32
CA LYS A 81 6.43 0.92 11.10
C LYS A 81 5.89 2.17 10.42
N TYR A 82 5.80 3.25 11.17
CA TYR A 82 5.54 4.56 10.59
C TYR A 82 6.61 4.89 9.56
N HIS A 83 6.19 5.18 8.34
CA HIS A 83 7.05 5.51 7.22
C HIS A 83 6.27 6.32 6.19
N THR A 84 6.99 6.84 5.21
CA THR A 84 6.41 7.35 3.98
C THR A 84 6.94 6.50 2.82
N ASP A 85 6.18 6.32 1.78
CA ASP A 85 6.65 5.56 0.62
C ASP A 85 7.80 6.28 -0.09
N MET A 86 7.80 7.61 -0.09
CA MET A 86 8.92 8.38 -0.62
C MET A 86 10.24 8.05 0.08
N ASP A 87 10.25 7.78 1.39
CA ASP A 87 11.44 7.34 2.12
C ASP A 87 11.93 5.96 1.70
N LEU A 88 11.02 5.14 1.24
CA LEU A 88 11.33 3.83 0.68
C LEU A 88 11.77 3.91 -0.78
N GLY A 89 11.72 5.10 -1.42
CA GLY A 89 12.21 5.37 -2.77
C GLY A 89 11.14 5.56 -3.81
N HIS A 90 9.89 5.60 -3.41
CA HIS A 90 8.81 5.89 -4.32
C HIS A 90 8.84 7.34 -4.83
N PRO A 91 8.31 7.62 -6.03
CA PRO A 91 8.21 8.97 -6.54
C PRO A 91 7.39 9.87 -5.61
N PRO A 92 7.82 11.12 -5.36
CA PRO A 92 7.10 12.03 -4.46
C PRO A 92 5.72 12.44 -4.97
N GLN A 93 5.46 12.31 -6.27
CA GLN A 93 4.16 12.59 -6.89
C GLN A 93 3.23 11.37 -6.95
N GLU A 94 3.68 10.23 -6.44
CA GLU A 94 2.88 9.01 -6.40
C GLU A 94 1.71 9.16 -5.43
N ILE A 95 0.57 8.65 -5.85
CA ILE A 95 -0.67 8.62 -5.08
C ILE A 95 -0.93 7.17 -4.67
N ASN A 96 -1.09 6.96 -3.39
CA ASN A 96 -1.47 5.67 -2.83
C ASN A 96 -2.98 5.58 -2.68
N LEU A 97 -3.54 4.44 -3.07
CA LEU A 97 -4.89 4.03 -2.71
C LEU A 97 -4.78 2.87 -1.74
N TRP A 98 -5.46 2.97 -0.62
CA TRP A 98 -5.63 1.87 0.31
C TRP A 98 -7.11 1.57 0.49
N TRP A 99 -7.49 0.29 0.42
CA TRP A 99 -8.85 -0.17 0.59
C TRP A 99 -8.89 -1.41 1.48
N GLY A 100 -9.60 -1.33 2.63
CA GLY A 100 -9.90 -2.48 3.47
C GLY A 100 -11.14 -3.21 2.96
N PHE A 101 -11.01 -4.51 2.70
CA PHE A 101 -12.12 -5.37 2.25
C PHE A 101 -12.91 -5.99 3.39
N THR A 102 -12.31 -6.07 4.57
CA THR A 102 -12.95 -6.64 5.75
C THR A 102 -13.68 -5.57 6.55
N ASN A 103 -14.89 -5.92 7.03
CA ASN A 103 -15.77 -5.02 7.78
C ASN A 103 -15.38 -4.98 9.27
N ASN A 104 -14.14 -4.61 9.57
CA ASN A 104 -13.71 -4.41 10.95
C ASN A 104 -14.02 -2.97 11.35
N GLU A 105 -14.55 -2.78 12.56
CA GLU A 105 -14.79 -1.43 13.13
C GLU A 105 -13.50 -0.59 13.12
N GLN A 106 -12.36 -1.27 13.23
CA GLN A 106 -11.03 -0.68 13.18
C GLN A 106 -10.22 -1.36 12.07
N THR A 107 -9.79 -0.58 11.10
CA THR A 107 -9.09 -1.11 9.92
C THR A 107 -7.65 -1.53 10.23
N GLY A 108 -7.07 -1.02 11.31
CA GLY A 108 -5.66 -1.20 11.64
C GLY A 108 -4.72 -0.53 10.64
N PHE A 109 -5.18 0.46 9.88
CA PHE A 109 -4.36 1.28 8.99
C PHE A 109 -4.49 2.75 9.38
N VAL A 110 -3.36 3.41 9.61
CA VAL A 110 -3.30 4.83 9.94
C VAL A 110 -2.56 5.60 8.87
N VAL A 111 -3.02 6.82 8.63
CA VAL A 111 -2.43 7.74 7.66
C VAL A 111 -2.39 9.15 8.22
N GLY A 112 -1.41 9.94 7.80
CA GLY A 112 -1.22 11.32 8.23
C GLY A 112 -2.43 12.19 7.98
N ASN A 113 -2.73 13.09 8.92
CA ASN A 113 -3.88 13.98 8.84
C ASN A 113 -3.71 15.05 7.76
N ASN A 114 -2.48 15.47 7.51
CA ASN A 114 -2.15 16.42 6.45
C ASN A 114 -0.67 16.33 6.06
N LEU A 115 -0.35 16.78 4.85
CA LEU A 115 1.00 16.73 4.29
C LEU A 115 2.01 17.61 5.05
N LYS A 116 1.56 18.77 5.56
CA LYS A 116 2.44 19.72 6.27
C LYS A 116 3.03 19.12 7.55
N ASP A 117 2.24 18.37 8.30
CA ASP A 117 2.73 17.68 9.50
C ASP A 117 3.73 16.59 9.13
N CYS A 118 3.50 15.91 8.00
CA CYS A 118 4.43 14.91 7.48
C CYS A 118 5.77 15.53 7.02
N GLU A 119 5.74 16.71 6.38
CA GLU A 119 6.96 17.45 6.01
C GLU A 119 7.77 17.87 7.24
N GLY A 120 7.10 18.29 8.31
CA GLY A 120 7.73 18.59 9.60
C GLY A 120 8.41 17.35 10.21
N TRP A 121 7.80 16.21 10.09
CA TRP A 121 8.36 14.94 10.52
C TRP A 121 9.62 14.57 9.71
N TYR A 122 9.60 14.76 8.39
CA TYR A 122 10.73 14.58 7.50
C TYR A 122 11.94 15.43 7.88
N SER A 123 11.73 16.72 8.08
CA SER A 123 12.79 17.68 8.33
C SER A 123 13.44 17.49 9.71
N SER A 124 12.75 16.87 10.66
CA SER A 124 13.30 16.53 11.98
C SER A 124 14.23 15.32 11.95
N TYR A 125 14.16 14.56 10.88
CA TYR A 125 15.01 13.41 10.62
C TYR A 125 15.96 13.75 9.48
N ASP A 126 17.23 13.87 9.78
CA ASP A 126 18.30 13.80 8.79
C ASP A 126 18.27 12.36 8.22
N PHE A 127 17.36 12.12 7.28
CA PHE A 127 16.84 10.81 6.95
C PHE A 127 17.90 9.93 6.29
N ASP A 128 18.73 9.34 7.12
CA ASP A 128 19.66 8.27 6.72
C ASP A 128 18.93 6.92 6.73
N ARG A 129 18.54 6.48 5.53
CA ARG A 129 17.87 5.20 5.32
C ARG A 129 18.61 4.00 5.87
N SER A 130 19.93 4.02 5.80
CA SER A 130 20.74 2.90 6.32
C SER A 130 20.57 2.78 7.82
N LYS A 131 20.41 3.91 8.51
CA LYS A 131 20.09 3.96 9.94
C LYS A 131 18.64 3.58 10.25
N PHE A 132 17.67 3.97 9.40
CA PHE A 132 16.25 3.61 9.61
C PHE A 132 16.05 2.09 9.71
N TYR A 133 16.76 1.32 8.89
CA TYR A 133 16.68 -0.14 8.94
C TYR A 133 17.58 -0.79 9.99
N GLN A 134 18.69 -0.15 10.37
CA GLN A 134 19.64 -0.68 11.34
C GLN A 134 19.27 -0.34 12.79
N ASP A 135 18.62 0.80 13.03
CA ASP A 135 18.29 1.34 14.35
C ASP A 135 16.82 1.16 14.72
N ALA A 136 16.25 0.07 14.23
CA ALA A 136 14.82 -0.21 14.30
C ALA A 136 14.22 -0.20 15.72
N GLU A 137 15.02 -0.43 16.78
CA GLU A 137 14.53 -0.43 18.17
C GLU A 137 14.63 0.91 18.87
N SER A 138 15.71 1.66 18.67
CA SER A 138 15.89 2.95 19.36
C SER A 138 15.09 4.09 18.73
N GLN A 139 14.92 4.07 17.40
CA GLN A 139 14.09 5.02 16.67
C GLN A 139 12.58 4.75 16.86
N SER A 140 12.20 3.52 17.23
CA SER A 140 10.81 3.10 17.25
C SER A 140 9.94 3.86 18.25
N LYS A 141 10.45 4.25 19.42
CA LYS A 141 9.62 4.89 20.46
C LYS A 141 9.33 6.36 20.17
N GLU A 142 10.33 7.12 19.78
CA GLU A 142 10.16 8.54 19.46
C GLU A 142 9.41 8.71 18.15
N PHE A 143 9.73 7.93 17.13
CA PHE A 143 9.02 7.89 15.87
C PHE A 143 7.55 7.48 16.03
N ASN A 144 7.29 6.42 16.74
CA ASN A 144 5.92 5.97 16.95
C ASN A 144 5.11 7.03 17.68
N SER A 145 5.65 7.71 18.69
CA SER A 145 4.91 8.74 19.42
C SER A 145 4.61 9.98 18.54
N ILE A 146 5.53 10.37 17.66
CA ILE A 146 5.28 11.45 16.69
C ILE A 146 4.25 10.98 15.66
N GLY A 147 4.42 9.79 15.09
CA GLY A 147 3.50 9.21 14.13
C GLY A 147 2.08 9.09 14.67
N GLU A 148 1.92 8.58 15.89
CA GLU A 148 0.62 8.50 16.58
C GLU A 148 -0.04 9.87 16.75
N GLY A 149 0.75 10.92 16.98
CA GLY A 149 0.23 12.28 17.17
C GLY A 149 -0.27 12.97 15.89
N ILE A 150 0.17 12.54 14.72
CA ILE A 150 -0.14 13.19 13.44
C ILE A 150 -0.93 12.31 12.46
N THR A 151 -1.29 11.10 12.86
CA THR A 151 -2.05 10.16 12.02
C THR A 151 -3.44 9.89 12.61
N SER A 152 -4.35 9.48 11.74
CA SER A 152 -5.66 8.96 12.11
C SER A 152 -5.91 7.60 11.48
N GLU A 153 -6.69 6.76 12.16
CA GLU A 153 -7.07 5.47 11.61
C GLU A 153 -8.06 5.64 10.46
N ALA A 154 -7.83 4.90 9.39
CA ALA A 154 -8.69 4.88 8.23
C ALA A 154 -10.06 4.27 8.57
N GLU A 155 -11.13 4.86 8.04
CA GLU A 155 -12.48 4.31 8.22
C GLU A 155 -12.68 3.04 7.39
N SER A 156 -13.41 2.08 7.94
CA SER A 156 -13.79 0.87 7.20
C SER A 156 -14.72 1.19 6.02
N ASN A 157 -14.70 0.34 5.01
CA ASN A 157 -15.50 0.48 3.79
C ASN A 157 -15.25 1.76 2.97
N ARG A 158 -14.10 2.40 3.18
CA ARG A 158 -13.66 3.56 2.39
C ARG A 158 -12.35 3.28 1.69
N ILE A 159 -12.22 3.86 0.49
CA ILE A 159 -10.94 3.95 -0.18
C ILE A 159 -10.25 5.21 0.34
N ILE A 160 -9.08 5.05 0.90
CA ILE A 160 -8.25 6.14 1.36
C ILE A 160 -7.25 6.45 0.26
N MET A 161 -7.20 7.71 -0.14
CA MET A 161 -6.24 8.21 -1.11
C MET A 161 -5.29 9.17 -0.42
N PHE A 162 -3.99 8.95 -0.56
CA PHE A 162 -2.99 9.77 0.10
C PHE A 162 -1.70 9.85 -0.72
N ASP A 163 -0.96 10.92 -0.51
CA ASP A 163 0.32 11.21 -1.16
C ASP A 163 1.43 10.30 -0.60
N SER A 164 2.35 9.88 -1.45
CA SER A 164 3.50 9.02 -1.06
C SER A 164 4.38 9.63 0.03
N ARG A 165 4.29 10.95 0.22
CA ARG A 165 4.97 11.71 1.28
C ARG A 165 4.23 11.69 2.62
N MET A 166 3.02 11.17 2.66
CA MET A 166 2.26 11.09 3.91
C MET A 166 2.71 9.90 4.75
N ILE A 167 2.94 10.19 6.03
CA ILE A 167 3.28 9.14 6.99
C ILE A 167 2.11 8.18 7.17
N HIS A 168 2.40 6.90 7.18
CA HIS A 168 1.39 5.86 7.40
C HIS A 168 2.00 4.63 8.08
N SER A 169 1.12 3.79 8.62
CA SER A 169 1.51 2.53 9.26
C SER A 169 0.33 1.57 9.34
N ALA A 170 0.62 0.31 9.59
CA ALA A 170 -0.37 -0.66 10.05
C ALA A 170 -0.28 -0.81 11.57
N ILE A 171 -1.42 -0.69 12.27
CA ILE A 171 -1.52 -0.92 13.71
C ILE A 171 -1.62 -2.43 13.97
N ASP A 172 -0.95 -2.90 15.01
CA ASP A 172 -1.02 -4.29 15.45
C ASP A 172 -2.43 -4.63 15.97
N ARG A 173 -3.07 -5.58 15.30
CA ARG A 173 -4.39 -6.14 15.64
C ARG A 173 -4.30 -7.65 15.87
N SER A 174 -3.17 -8.12 16.35
CA SER A 174 -2.94 -9.56 16.58
C SER A 174 -3.86 -10.18 17.63
N THR A 175 -4.53 -9.35 18.44
CA THR A 175 -5.53 -9.79 19.43
C THR A 175 -6.94 -9.96 18.84
N ASP A 176 -7.18 -9.50 17.63
CA ASP A 176 -8.48 -9.60 16.98
C ASP A 176 -8.75 -11.05 16.54
N ASP A 177 -10.01 -11.46 16.59
CA ASP A 177 -10.47 -12.79 16.19
C ASP A 177 -10.74 -12.91 14.68
N THR A 178 -10.28 -11.94 13.92
CA THR A 178 -10.56 -11.81 12.48
C THR A 178 -9.29 -11.64 11.67
N THR A 179 -9.37 -11.97 10.40
CA THR A 179 -8.34 -11.61 9.42
C THR A 179 -8.68 -10.27 8.80
N ARG A 180 -7.69 -9.39 8.67
CA ARG A 180 -7.79 -8.17 7.89
C ARG A 180 -7.31 -8.43 6.47
N VAL A 181 -8.14 -8.08 5.49
CA VAL A 181 -7.78 -8.11 4.06
C VAL A 181 -7.83 -6.70 3.50
N SER A 182 -6.77 -6.28 2.86
CA SER A 182 -6.68 -4.95 2.23
C SER A 182 -5.97 -5.01 0.89
N MET A 183 -6.19 -3.98 0.09
CA MET A 183 -5.52 -3.76 -1.19
C MET A 183 -4.80 -2.42 -1.16
N ASP A 184 -3.55 -2.44 -1.61
CA ASP A 184 -2.76 -1.24 -1.87
C ASP A 184 -2.55 -1.10 -3.37
N VAL A 185 -2.76 0.10 -3.89
CA VAL A 185 -2.52 0.44 -5.30
C VAL A 185 -1.76 1.76 -5.39
N ARG A 186 -0.77 1.81 -6.26
CA ARG A 186 0.00 3.01 -6.54
C ARG A 186 -0.33 3.57 -7.90
N LEU A 187 -0.57 4.87 -7.95
CA LEU A 187 -0.89 5.63 -9.15
C LEU A 187 0.12 6.74 -9.33
N ASN A 188 0.50 7.03 -10.58
CA ASN A 188 1.38 8.15 -10.88
C ASN A 188 0.82 8.94 -12.07
N PRO A 189 0.37 10.19 -11.87
CA PRO A 189 -0.15 11.03 -12.94
C PRO A 189 0.84 11.13 -14.11
N VAL A 190 0.36 10.93 -15.33
CA VAL A 190 1.20 10.94 -16.54
C VAL A 190 1.97 12.25 -16.70
N ASP A 191 1.31 13.38 -16.47
CA ASP A 191 1.91 14.71 -16.63
C ASP A 191 3.00 15.02 -15.59
N GLU A 192 2.98 14.32 -14.46
CA GLU A 192 3.96 14.46 -13.37
C GLU A 192 5.02 13.35 -13.40
N PHE A 193 4.78 12.32 -14.18
CA PHE A 193 5.68 11.18 -14.26
C PHE A 193 7.02 11.58 -14.91
N LYS A 194 8.08 11.37 -14.17
CA LYS A 194 9.45 11.58 -14.70
C LYS A 194 10.05 10.23 -15.03
N ASP A 195 10.16 9.95 -16.32
CA ASP A 195 10.88 8.76 -16.78
C ASP A 195 12.31 8.74 -16.21
N GLY A 196 12.71 7.59 -15.71
CA GLY A 196 14.02 7.44 -15.08
C GLY A 196 14.14 8.01 -13.67
N TYR A 197 13.00 8.32 -12.98
CA TYR A 197 13.06 8.62 -11.56
C TYR A 197 13.78 7.48 -10.84
N THR A 198 14.91 7.79 -10.27
CA THR A 198 15.67 6.88 -9.42
C THR A 198 15.47 7.32 -7.99
N GLY A 199 14.56 6.68 -7.28
CA GLY A 199 14.39 6.89 -5.85
C GLY A 199 15.72 6.70 -5.10
N LEU A 200 15.84 7.35 -3.97
CA LEU A 200 17.03 7.29 -3.12
C LEU A 200 17.11 5.96 -2.33
N GLY A 201 16.70 4.82 -2.85
CA GLY A 201 16.68 3.63 -2.05
C GLY A 201 16.79 2.30 -2.76
N ARG A 202 16.41 1.27 -2.02
CA ARG A 202 16.47 -0.15 -2.35
C ARG A 202 15.80 -0.48 -3.69
N MET A 203 14.81 0.32 -4.12
CA MET A 203 13.96 0.05 -5.26
C MET A 203 14.24 0.96 -6.47
N LYS A 204 15.44 1.50 -6.58
CA LYS A 204 15.85 2.44 -7.63
C LYS A 204 15.48 2.07 -9.08
N ALA A 205 15.37 0.79 -9.36
CA ALA A 205 15.18 0.30 -10.74
C ALA A 205 13.73 -0.05 -11.07
N GLU A 206 12.82 0.03 -10.12
CA GLU A 206 11.51 -0.61 -10.20
C GLU A 206 10.36 0.36 -10.49
N PHE A 207 10.58 1.67 -10.30
CA PHE A 207 9.57 2.70 -10.51
C PHE A 207 9.60 3.25 -11.95
N LYS A 208 9.32 2.40 -12.91
CA LYS A 208 9.14 2.77 -14.30
C LYS A 208 8.08 1.89 -14.94
N PRO A 209 7.40 2.38 -16.00
CA PRO A 209 6.48 1.54 -16.76
C PRO A 209 7.16 0.25 -17.23
N GLY A 210 6.49 -0.89 -17.03
CA GLY A 210 7.02 -2.21 -17.38
C GLY A 210 8.10 -2.78 -16.44
N GLY A 211 8.32 -2.20 -15.25
CA GLY A 211 9.21 -2.76 -14.22
C GLY A 211 8.51 -3.84 -13.40
N LYS A 212 9.26 -4.83 -12.91
CA LYS A 212 8.73 -6.02 -12.21
C LYS A 212 7.80 -5.73 -11.02
N PHE A 213 8.03 -4.64 -10.28
CA PHE A 213 7.17 -4.16 -9.18
C PHE A 213 6.74 -2.70 -9.44
N GLY A 214 6.79 -2.29 -10.72
CA GLY A 214 6.55 -0.94 -11.14
C GLY A 214 5.14 -0.73 -11.65
N TYR A 215 5.03 0.33 -12.41
CA TYR A 215 3.79 0.68 -13.07
C TYR A 215 3.58 -0.18 -14.33
N HIS A 216 2.31 -0.39 -14.67
CA HIS A 216 1.95 -0.96 -15.96
C HIS A 216 2.61 -0.16 -17.11
N SER A 217 2.99 -0.83 -18.18
CA SER A 217 3.69 -0.22 -19.33
C SER A 217 2.85 0.82 -20.09
N LYS A 218 1.53 0.77 -19.93
CA LYS A 218 0.56 1.70 -20.52
C LYS A 218 -0.18 2.43 -19.40
N SER A 219 -0.54 3.69 -19.66
CA SER A 219 -1.45 4.43 -18.79
C SER A 219 -2.89 3.89 -18.87
N ILE A 220 -3.73 4.32 -17.96
CA ILE A 220 -5.13 3.85 -17.93
C ILE A 220 -5.89 4.29 -19.20
N ASP A 221 -5.64 5.49 -19.72
CA ASP A 221 -6.28 5.97 -20.95
C ASP A 221 -5.78 5.19 -22.17
N GLN A 222 -4.51 4.80 -22.24
CA GLN A 222 -3.98 3.96 -23.30
C GLN A 222 -4.65 2.59 -23.33
N ILE A 223 -4.85 1.94 -22.18
CA ILE A 223 -5.55 0.65 -22.09
C ILE A 223 -6.98 0.76 -22.63
N TRP A 224 -7.70 1.82 -22.26
CA TRP A 224 -9.09 1.98 -22.66
C TRP A 224 -9.28 2.42 -24.12
N SER A 225 -8.29 3.08 -24.72
CA SER A 225 -8.34 3.45 -26.14
C SER A 225 -8.12 2.26 -27.10
N GLU A 226 -7.61 1.14 -26.61
CA GLU A 226 -7.34 -0.07 -27.38
C GLU A 226 -8.48 -1.11 -27.31
N ARG A 227 -9.51 -0.87 -26.49
CA ARG A 227 -10.71 -1.72 -26.35
C ARG A 227 -11.85 -1.27 -27.23
#